data_521067418eeed996e2923f228d3d1282
#
_entry.id   521067418eeed996e2923f228d3d1282
#
_cell.length_a   1.000
_cell.length_b   1.000
_cell.length_c   1.000
_cell.angle_alpha   90.00
_cell.angle_beta   90.00
_cell.angle_gamma   90.00
#
_symmetry.space_group_name_H-M   'P 1'
#
loop_
_entity.id
_entity.type
_entity.pdbx_description
1 polymer ?
#
loop_
_entity_poly.entity_id
_entity_poly.type
_entity_poly.pdbx_seq_one_letter_code
_entity_poly.pdbx_strand_id
1 'polypeptide(L)'
;MEFFFRQYGQGNPILILHGWLGVSDNWISIGKFLSTEGYNVIIPDLPNHGRSFHTNDFSYKEMAEIIYGFCKTKGLEEPIIIGHSMGGKIAMEMINIDEDYFKSLIVVDIHFKEYNINSINSLLASTLLQTNISQFKNATQLKEYFVEKRIPSNLIGILLKNVDYSGNNLKWRSNISVLAKEYPKVLERVSVQENNIPTLLLRGENSNYVLDEDVISFKEVFRNSEVKTIPKSGHWVLVDNPTMLIKEIVEFLH
;
A
#
# COMPACT_ATOMS: atom_id res chain seq x y z
N MET A 1 8.05 19.61 2.01
CA MET A 1 7.45 18.37 2.53
C MET A 1 8.55 17.32 2.61
N GLU A 2 8.76 16.70 3.76
CA GLU A 2 9.84 15.73 3.94
C GLU A 2 9.25 14.32 3.96
N PHE A 3 9.71 13.46 3.03
CA PHE A 3 9.37 12.06 3.00
C PHE A 3 10.35 11.24 3.85
N PHE A 4 9.80 10.41 4.71
CA PHE A 4 10.56 9.27 5.21
C PHE A 4 10.47 8.13 4.19
N PHE A 5 11.59 7.50 3.86
CA PHE A 5 11.62 6.32 2.99
C PHE A 5 12.74 5.38 3.42
N ARG A 6 12.59 4.11 3.06
CA ARG A 6 13.64 3.11 3.13
C ARG A 6 14.21 2.87 1.76
N GLN A 7 15.50 2.60 1.69
CA GLN A 7 16.18 2.28 0.44
C GLN A 7 17.11 1.08 0.63
N TYR A 8 17.11 0.16 -0.32
CA TYR A 8 17.93 -1.04 -0.32
C TYR A 8 18.49 -1.28 -1.71
N GLY A 9 19.77 -1.71 -1.78
CA GLY A 9 20.43 -2.08 -3.03
C GLY A 9 20.78 -0.91 -3.94
N GLN A 10 21.12 -1.26 -5.17
CA GLN A 10 21.50 -0.38 -6.27
C GLN A 10 21.00 -1.01 -7.58
N GLY A 11 20.96 -0.26 -8.68
CA GLY A 11 20.50 -0.72 -10.00
C GLY A 11 19.16 -0.13 -10.38
N ASN A 12 18.36 -0.85 -11.17
CA ASN A 12 17.07 -0.37 -11.66
C ASN A 12 16.12 -0.05 -10.51
N PRO A 13 15.48 1.13 -10.50
CA PRO A 13 14.65 1.54 -9.38
C PRO A 13 13.32 0.78 -9.32
N ILE A 14 12.97 0.32 -8.12
CA ILE A 14 11.64 -0.17 -7.76
C ILE A 14 11.08 0.76 -6.69
N LEU A 15 9.90 1.32 -6.94
CA LEU A 15 9.13 2.09 -5.98
C LEU A 15 8.01 1.21 -5.39
N ILE A 16 7.98 1.02 -4.07
CA ILE A 16 6.92 0.25 -3.40
C ILE A 16 6.00 1.16 -2.62
N LEU A 17 4.71 1.15 -2.95
CA LEU A 17 3.65 1.93 -2.30
C LEU A 17 2.77 1.01 -1.45
N HIS A 18 2.76 1.25 -0.15
CA HIS A 18 1.97 0.47 0.81
C HIS A 18 0.47 0.84 0.79
N GLY A 19 -0.37 -0.02 1.37
CA GLY A 19 -1.80 0.21 1.52
C GLY A 19 -2.16 1.15 2.68
N TRP A 20 -3.46 1.41 2.85
CA TRP A 20 -4.01 2.18 3.96
C TRP A 20 -3.58 1.60 5.31
N LEU A 21 -3.16 2.45 6.23
CA LEU A 21 -2.53 2.10 7.53
C LEU A 21 -1.23 1.30 7.40
N GLY A 22 -0.73 1.05 6.20
CA GLY A 22 0.60 0.48 6.00
C GLY A 22 1.70 1.51 6.26
N VAL A 23 2.92 1.00 6.35
CA VAL A 23 4.15 1.80 6.45
C VAL A 23 5.27 1.06 5.70
N SER A 24 6.35 1.75 5.38
CA SER A 24 7.54 1.15 4.73
C SER A 24 8.08 -0.09 5.46
N ASP A 25 7.90 -0.15 6.79
CA ASP A 25 8.30 -1.28 7.62
C ASP A 25 7.57 -2.60 7.28
N ASN A 26 6.42 -2.53 6.60
CA ASN A 26 5.71 -3.73 6.16
C ASN A 26 6.41 -4.44 5.00
N TRP A 27 7.22 -3.71 4.23
CA TRP A 27 7.84 -4.19 3.01
C TRP A 27 9.35 -4.47 3.14
N ILE A 28 9.93 -4.36 4.35
CA ILE A 28 11.38 -4.50 4.58
C ILE A 28 11.92 -5.81 4.01
N SER A 29 11.27 -6.95 4.30
CA SER A 29 11.74 -8.27 3.87
C SER A 29 11.74 -8.40 2.35
N ILE A 30 10.66 -7.94 1.70
CA ILE A 30 10.51 -7.95 0.24
C ILE A 30 11.52 -7.00 -0.39
N GLY A 31 11.64 -5.78 0.14
CA GLY A 31 12.60 -4.79 -0.37
C GLY A 31 14.05 -5.26 -0.28
N LYS A 32 14.43 -5.88 0.83
CA LYS A 32 15.77 -6.49 0.99
C LYS A 32 15.99 -7.63 0.00
N PHE A 33 15.00 -8.51 -0.20
CA PHE A 33 15.11 -9.59 -1.16
C PHE A 33 15.29 -9.04 -2.58
N LEU A 34 14.43 -8.14 -3.04
CA LEU A 34 14.53 -7.55 -4.38
C LEU A 34 15.87 -6.80 -4.57
N SER A 35 16.45 -6.27 -3.51
CA SER A 35 17.78 -5.66 -3.58
C SER A 35 18.89 -6.69 -3.84
N THR A 36 18.71 -7.96 -3.45
CA THR A 36 19.67 -9.03 -3.80
C THR A 36 19.53 -9.49 -5.25
N GLU A 37 18.39 -9.19 -5.89
CA GLU A 37 18.14 -9.40 -7.32
C GLU A 37 18.68 -8.25 -8.22
N GLY A 38 19.42 -7.30 -7.65
CA GLY A 38 20.06 -6.21 -8.39
C GLY A 38 19.19 -4.96 -8.59
N TYR A 39 18.16 -4.76 -7.76
CA TYR A 39 17.29 -3.59 -7.82
C TYR A 39 17.64 -2.57 -6.74
N ASN A 40 17.42 -1.28 -7.07
CA ASN A 40 17.40 -0.18 -6.10
C ASN A 40 15.97 0.01 -5.61
N VAL A 41 15.64 -0.53 -4.43
CA VAL A 41 14.27 -0.56 -3.92
C VAL A 41 14.02 0.61 -2.98
N ILE A 42 13.06 1.46 -3.33
CA ILE A 42 12.66 2.65 -2.57
C ILE A 42 11.25 2.44 -2.03
N ILE A 43 11.06 2.60 -0.72
CA ILE A 43 9.80 2.36 -0.02
C ILE A 43 9.47 3.58 0.83
N PRO A 44 8.74 4.58 0.32
CA PRO A 44 8.31 5.72 1.13
C PRO A 44 7.22 5.33 2.12
N ASP A 45 7.20 5.98 3.28
CA ASP A 45 5.97 6.14 4.02
C ASP A 45 5.12 7.17 3.26
N LEU A 46 3.90 6.81 2.87
CA LEU A 46 3.00 7.72 2.15
C LEU A 46 2.58 8.91 3.04
N PRO A 47 2.15 10.04 2.48
CA PRO A 47 1.60 11.15 3.28
C PRO A 47 0.57 10.65 4.30
N ASN A 48 0.58 11.23 5.49
CA ASN A 48 -0.19 10.82 6.67
C ASN A 48 0.21 9.47 7.30
N HIS A 49 1.14 8.72 6.72
CA HIS A 49 1.57 7.42 7.24
C HIS A 49 3.00 7.48 7.80
N GLY A 50 3.24 6.63 8.80
CA GLY A 50 4.56 6.40 9.35
C GLY A 50 5.26 7.66 9.83
N ARG A 51 6.42 7.95 9.24
CA ARG A 51 7.30 9.08 9.58
C ARG A 51 7.26 10.21 8.55
N SER A 52 6.46 10.07 7.49
CA SER A 52 6.29 11.11 6.49
C SER A 52 5.40 12.24 6.99
N PHE A 53 5.43 13.35 6.27
CA PHE A 53 4.66 14.54 6.60
C PHE A 53 3.14 14.28 6.63
N HIS A 54 2.43 15.10 7.39
CA HIS A 54 0.98 15.03 7.53
C HIS A 54 0.30 16.11 6.68
N THR A 55 -0.86 15.74 6.12
CA THR A 55 -1.80 16.63 5.43
C THR A 55 -3.16 16.56 6.12
N ASN A 56 -4.06 17.48 5.78
CA ASN A 56 -5.41 17.51 6.37
C ASN A 56 -6.46 16.79 5.54
N ASP A 57 -6.10 16.31 4.36
CA ASP A 57 -7.00 15.72 3.39
C ASP A 57 -6.37 14.48 2.71
N PHE A 58 -7.19 13.77 1.93
CA PHE A 58 -6.80 12.64 1.11
C PHE A 58 -7.45 12.75 -0.27
N SER A 59 -6.65 12.60 -1.31
CA SER A 59 -7.10 12.47 -2.69
C SER A 59 -6.11 11.59 -3.45
N TYR A 60 -6.61 10.64 -4.24
CA TYR A 60 -5.75 9.78 -5.07
C TYR A 60 -4.91 10.60 -6.05
N LYS A 61 -5.53 11.61 -6.69
CA LYS A 61 -4.84 12.48 -7.64
C LYS A 61 -3.69 13.25 -6.98
N GLU A 62 -3.95 13.92 -5.85
CA GLU A 62 -2.90 14.64 -5.12
C GLU A 62 -1.80 13.72 -4.62
N MET A 63 -2.16 12.53 -4.11
CA MET A 63 -1.18 11.54 -3.69
C MET A 63 -0.29 11.11 -4.86
N ALA A 64 -0.88 10.84 -6.03
CA ALA A 64 -0.14 10.47 -7.22
C ALA A 64 0.81 11.59 -7.67
N GLU A 65 0.35 12.84 -7.72
CA GLU A 65 1.17 14.01 -8.05
C GLU A 65 2.35 14.19 -7.07
N ILE A 66 2.10 14.03 -5.77
CA ILE A 66 3.10 14.14 -4.71
C ILE A 66 4.15 13.03 -4.86
N ILE A 67 3.74 11.78 -5.07
CA ILE A 67 4.66 10.63 -5.22
C ILE A 67 5.41 10.71 -6.54
N TYR A 68 4.77 11.12 -7.62
CA TYR A 68 5.43 11.37 -8.91
C TYR A 68 6.53 12.45 -8.77
N GLY A 69 6.22 13.56 -8.10
CA GLY A 69 7.20 14.59 -7.77
C GLY A 69 8.36 14.09 -6.90
N PHE A 70 8.08 13.19 -5.96
CA PHE A 70 9.12 12.50 -5.18
C PHE A 70 10.04 11.66 -6.08
N CYS A 71 9.50 10.89 -7.04
CA CYS A 71 10.29 10.12 -7.98
C CYS A 71 11.23 11.02 -8.80
N LYS A 72 10.72 12.12 -9.35
CA LYS A 72 11.51 13.10 -10.12
C LYS A 72 12.61 13.73 -9.25
N THR A 73 12.30 14.11 -8.02
CA THR A 73 13.27 14.69 -7.08
C THR A 73 14.38 13.72 -6.69
N LYS A 74 14.05 12.41 -6.63
CA LYS A 74 15.03 11.35 -6.36
C LYS A 74 15.82 10.92 -7.60
N GLY A 75 15.50 11.44 -8.77
CA GLY A 75 16.16 11.06 -10.02
C GLY A 75 15.92 9.60 -10.38
N LEU A 76 14.73 9.06 -10.10
CA LEU A 76 14.39 7.69 -10.49
C LEU A 76 14.10 7.66 -11.98
N GLU A 77 14.90 6.93 -12.75
CA GLU A 77 14.73 6.77 -14.20
C GLU A 77 13.98 5.46 -14.46
N GLU A 78 12.89 5.52 -15.20
CA GLU A 78 12.03 4.40 -15.58
C GLU A 78 11.72 3.44 -14.41
N PRO A 79 11.22 3.94 -13.25
CA PRO A 79 10.99 3.08 -12.11
C PRO A 79 9.88 2.06 -12.35
N ILE A 80 10.08 0.86 -11.82
CA ILE A 80 9.01 -0.13 -11.67
C ILE A 80 8.20 0.27 -10.44
N ILE A 81 6.87 0.30 -10.55
CA ILE A 81 6.00 0.58 -9.39
C ILE A 81 5.35 -0.70 -8.91
N ILE A 82 5.42 -0.95 -7.61
CA ILE A 82 4.66 -1.99 -6.91
C ILE A 82 3.70 -1.30 -5.95
N GLY A 83 2.39 -1.45 -6.15
CA GLY A 83 1.38 -0.83 -5.29
C GLY A 83 0.42 -1.85 -4.69
N HIS A 84 0.29 -1.86 -3.36
CA HIS A 84 -0.66 -2.70 -2.64
C HIS A 84 -1.88 -1.90 -2.22
N SER A 85 -3.09 -2.39 -2.52
CA SER A 85 -4.34 -1.79 -2.05
C SER A 85 -4.42 -0.29 -2.41
N MET A 86 -4.57 0.62 -1.46
CA MET A 86 -4.52 2.08 -1.67
C MET A 86 -3.29 2.50 -2.50
N GLY A 87 -2.10 1.93 -2.20
CA GLY A 87 -0.88 2.19 -2.96
C GLY A 87 -0.97 1.75 -4.43
N GLY A 88 -1.75 0.70 -4.72
CA GLY A 88 -2.04 0.26 -6.09
C GLY A 88 -2.90 1.26 -6.86
N LYS A 89 -3.92 1.84 -6.21
CA LYS A 89 -4.73 2.91 -6.81
C LYS A 89 -3.91 4.19 -7.05
N ILE A 90 -3.02 4.55 -6.11
CA ILE A 90 -2.08 5.66 -6.31
C ILE A 90 -1.17 5.38 -7.51
N ALA A 91 -0.63 4.16 -7.62
CA ALA A 91 0.20 3.76 -8.75
C ALA A 91 -0.53 3.87 -10.09
N MET A 92 -1.79 3.42 -10.16
CA MET A 92 -2.62 3.56 -11.37
C MET A 92 -2.86 5.03 -11.75
N GLU A 93 -3.10 5.92 -10.77
CA GLU A 93 -3.20 7.37 -11.02
C GLU A 93 -1.87 7.97 -11.49
N MET A 94 -0.73 7.46 -11.02
CA MET A 94 0.58 7.91 -11.49
C MET A 94 0.81 7.54 -12.97
N ILE A 95 0.31 6.38 -13.43
CA ILE A 95 0.35 6.01 -14.85
C ILE A 95 -0.47 7.00 -15.70
N ASN A 96 -1.61 7.50 -15.21
CA ASN A 96 -2.37 8.55 -15.91
C ASN A 96 -1.60 9.87 -16.04
N ILE A 97 -0.68 10.17 -15.13
CA ILE A 97 0.13 11.40 -15.19
C ILE A 97 1.19 11.29 -16.30
N ASP A 98 1.89 10.17 -16.37
CA ASP A 98 3.00 9.97 -17.30
C ASP A 98 3.30 8.47 -17.45
N GLU A 99 2.61 7.80 -18.40
CA GLU A 99 2.79 6.35 -18.65
C GLU A 99 4.24 6.05 -19.04
N ASP A 100 4.83 6.88 -19.91
CA ASP A 100 6.16 6.66 -20.47
C ASP A 100 7.29 6.82 -19.45
N TYR A 101 7.00 7.41 -18.30
CA TYR A 101 7.99 7.55 -17.23
C TYR A 101 8.25 6.22 -16.49
N PHE A 102 7.34 5.28 -16.54
CA PHE A 102 7.41 4.04 -15.77
C PHE A 102 7.72 2.83 -16.65
N LYS A 103 8.63 1.97 -16.17
CA LYS A 103 9.00 0.75 -16.87
C LYS A 103 7.90 -0.30 -16.85
N SER A 104 7.29 -0.50 -15.69
CA SER A 104 6.20 -1.46 -15.49
C SER A 104 5.44 -1.19 -14.19
N LEU A 105 4.23 -1.78 -14.08
CA LEU A 105 3.34 -1.66 -12.94
C LEU A 105 3.03 -3.05 -12.35
N ILE A 106 3.16 -3.20 -11.04
CA ILE A 106 2.71 -4.38 -10.30
C ILE A 106 1.65 -3.94 -9.29
N VAL A 107 0.43 -4.41 -9.48
CA VAL A 107 -0.72 -4.12 -8.63
C VAL A 107 -0.99 -5.31 -7.73
N VAL A 108 -1.01 -5.11 -6.40
CA VAL A 108 -1.22 -6.16 -5.43
C VAL A 108 -2.59 -5.99 -4.77
N ASP A 109 -3.47 -6.88 -5.10
CA ASP A 109 -4.81 -7.13 -4.55
C ASP A 109 -5.72 -5.90 -4.45
N ILE A 110 -5.81 -5.16 -5.54
CA ILE A 110 -6.73 -4.04 -5.69
C ILE A 110 -7.14 -3.85 -7.16
N HIS A 111 -8.33 -3.32 -7.38
CA HIS A 111 -8.83 -2.87 -8.66
C HIS A 111 -9.10 -1.36 -8.62
N PHE A 112 -9.22 -0.71 -9.76
CA PHE A 112 -9.55 0.72 -9.83
C PHE A 112 -11.03 1.04 -9.51
N LYS A 113 -11.88 0.03 -9.31
CA LYS A 113 -13.31 0.20 -8.98
C LYS A 113 -13.53 0.87 -7.61
N GLU A 114 -14.77 1.32 -7.39
CA GLU A 114 -15.27 1.68 -6.07
C GLU A 114 -15.50 0.42 -5.22
N TYR A 115 -15.24 0.53 -3.91
CA TYR A 115 -15.44 -0.53 -2.92
C TYR A 115 -16.54 -0.17 -1.93
N ASN A 116 -17.25 -1.18 -1.43
CA ASN A 116 -18.32 -0.96 -0.47
C ASN A 116 -17.76 -0.56 0.90
N ILE A 117 -18.41 0.43 1.52
CA ILE A 117 -18.05 0.96 2.84
C ILE A 117 -18.26 -0.06 3.98
N ASN A 118 -19.12 -1.07 3.80
CA ASN A 118 -19.42 -2.09 4.82
C ASN A 118 -18.36 -3.20 4.85
N SER A 119 -17.17 -2.87 5.33
CA SER A 119 -16.03 -3.80 5.44
C SER A 119 -15.46 -3.83 6.85
N ILE A 120 -14.63 -4.82 7.13
CA ILE A 120 -13.83 -4.87 8.38
C ILE A 120 -12.97 -3.62 8.55
N ASN A 121 -12.52 -3.03 7.45
CA ASN A 121 -11.73 -1.80 7.49
C ASN A 121 -12.58 -0.58 7.89
N SER A 122 -13.90 -0.58 7.62
CA SER A 122 -14.80 0.46 8.13
C SER A 122 -14.98 0.36 9.64
N LEU A 123 -15.08 -0.86 10.18
CA LEU A 123 -15.05 -1.09 11.63
C LEU A 123 -13.72 -0.61 12.22
N LEU A 124 -12.62 -0.90 11.54
CA LEU A 124 -11.30 -0.45 11.96
C LEU A 124 -11.20 1.07 11.97
N ALA A 125 -11.63 1.76 10.91
CA ALA A 125 -11.62 3.22 10.84
C ALA A 125 -12.43 3.86 11.99
N SER A 126 -13.64 3.35 12.26
CA SER A 126 -14.47 3.83 13.36
C SER A 126 -13.85 3.56 14.74
N THR A 127 -13.22 2.41 14.91
CA THR A 127 -12.50 2.07 16.16
C THR A 127 -11.31 3.02 16.37
N LEU A 128 -10.54 3.31 15.34
CA LEU A 128 -9.38 4.20 15.41
C LEU A 128 -9.77 5.63 15.79
N LEU A 129 -10.89 6.15 15.25
CA LEU A 129 -11.42 7.47 15.62
C LEU A 129 -11.82 7.57 17.09
N GLN A 130 -12.22 6.45 17.71
CA GLN A 130 -12.61 6.38 19.11
C GLN A 130 -11.44 6.05 20.04
N THR A 131 -10.28 5.67 19.49
CA THR A 131 -9.13 5.24 20.29
C THR A 131 -8.34 6.43 20.84
N ASN A 132 -8.44 6.67 22.12
CA ASN A 132 -7.50 7.55 22.81
C ASN A 132 -6.22 6.78 23.14
N ILE A 133 -5.23 6.85 22.24
CA ILE A 133 -3.98 6.07 22.38
C ILE A 133 -3.17 6.44 23.62
N SER A 134 -3.26 7.67 24.13
CA SER A 134 -2.46 8.15 25.26
C SER A 134 -2.83 7.47 26.59
N GLN A 135 -3.98 6.77 26.65
CA GLN A 135 -4.36 5.99 27.85
C GLN A 135 -3.55 4.69 28.00
N PHE A 136 -2.89 4.21 26.93
CA PHE A 136 -2.11 2.99 26.94
C PHE A 136 -0.63 3.28 27.22
N LYS A 137 -0.03 2.46 28.08
CA LYS A 137 1.38 2.59 28.46
C LYS A 137 2.33 1.74 27.60
N ASN A 138 1.80 0.69 26.96
CA ASN A 138 2.61 -0.24 26.18
C ASN A 138 1.78 -0.93 25.09
N ALA A 139 2.50 -1.62 24.18
CA ALA A 139 1.91 -2.34 23.05
C ALA A 139 0.94 -3.45 23.49
N THR A 140 1.18 -4.10 24.65
CA THR A 140 0.33 -5.20 25.14
C THR A 140 -1.07 -4.69 25.46
N GLN A 141 -1.19 -3.60 26.23
CA GLN A 141 -2.48 -3.00 26.55
C GLN A 141 -3.25 -2.55 25.30
N LEU A 142 -2.55 -1.93 24.35
CA LEU A 142 -3.17 -1.50 23.08
C LEU A 142 -3.62 -2.71 22.24
N LYS A 143 -2.84 -3.79 22.23
CA LYS A 143 -3.19 -5.05 21.55
C LYS A 143 -4.45 -5.67 22.19
N GLU A 144 -4.50 -5.77 23.50
CA GLU A 144 -5.65 -6.30 24.24
C GLU A 144 -6.92 -5.49 23.93
N TYR A 145 -6.83 -4.17 23.93
CA TYR A 145 -7.93 -3.29 23.54
C TYR A 145 -8.44 -3.59 22.12
N PHE A 146 -7.55 -3.75 21.12
CA PHE A 146 -7.97 -4.08 19.77
C PHE A 146 -8.58 -5.48 19.65
N VAL A 147 -8.11 -6.45 20.42
CA VAL A 147 -8.73 -7.79 20.53
C VAL A 147 -10.15 -7.68 21.08
N GLU A 148 -10.38 -6.91 22.13
CA GLU A 148 -11.71 -6.64 22.69
C GLU A 148 -12.64 -5.97 21.67
N LYS A 149 -12.10 -5.08 20.81
CA LYS A 149 -12.80 -4.46 19.69
C LYS A 149 -13.00 -5.40 18.49
N ARG A 150 -12.61 -6.67 18.60
CA ARG A 150 -12.72 -7.70 17.54
C ARG A 150 -11.94 -7.36 16.26
N ILE A 151 -10.86 -6.61 16.38
CA ILE A 151 -9.95 -6.36 15.25
C ILE A 151 -9.14 -7.64 14.99
N PRO A 152 -9.07 -8.13 13.74
CA PRO A 152 -8.29 -9.32 13.39
C PRO A 152 -6.81 -9.19 13.76
N SER A 153 -6.20 -10.27 14.20
CA SER A 153 -4.82 -10.28 14.72
C SER A 153 -3.77 -9.84 13.71
N ASN A 154 -3.95 -10.16 12.43
CA ASN A 154 -3.09 -9.70 11.35
C ASN A 154 -3.14 -8.17 11.18
N LEU A 155 -4.32 -7.55 11.32
CA LEU A 155 -4.48 -6.09 11.29
C LEU A 155 -3.87 -5.41 12.52
N ILE A 156 -3.98 -6.02 13.70
CA ILE A 156 -3.36 -5.50 14.93
C ILE A 156 -1.84 -5.36 14.73
N GLY A 157 -1.19 -6.35 14.12
CA GLY A 157 0.24 -6.27 13.81
C GLY A 157 0.63 -5.07 12.94
N ILE A 158 -0.24 -4.69 12.01
CA ILE A 158 -0.06 -3.53 11.13
C ILE A 158 -0.28 -2.22 11.91
N LEU A 159 -1.33 -2.16 12.72
CA LEU A 159 -1.64 -1.00 13.55
C LEU A 159 -0.51 -0.66 14.51
N LEU A 160 0.09 -1.66 15.16
CA LEU A 160 1.18 -1.46 16.10
C LEU A 160 2.44 -0.84 15.46
N LYS A 161 2.63 -0.97 14.15
CA LYS A 161 3.71 -0.29 13.41
C LYS A 161 3.47 1.22 13.24
N ASN A 162 2.22 1.67 13.41
CA ASN A 162 1.85 3.09 13.37
C ASN A 162 2.00 3.81 14.72
N VAL A 163 2.54 3.13 15.73
CA VAL A 163 2.68 3.66 17.09
C VAL A 163 4.10 4.13 17.34
N ASP A 164 4.22 5.27 18.01
CA ASP A 164 5.46 5.77 18.59
C ASP A 164 5.55 5.33 20.07
N TYR A 165 6.60 4.57 20.35
CA TYR A 165 6.90 4.01 21.67
C TYR A 165 7.99 4.79 22.43
N SER A 166 8.45 5.92 21.91
CA SER A 166 9.58 6.65 22.49
C SER A 166 9.27 7.42 23.76
N GLY A 167 7.99 7.62 24.09
CA GLY A 167 7.54 8.39 25.25
C GLY A 167 7.01 7.53 26.39
N ASN A 168 6.60 8.19 27.50
CA ASN A 168 5.97 7.53 28.66
C ASN A 168 4.56 6.99 28.34
N ASN A 169 3.88 7.58 27.36
CA ASN A 169 2.59 7.15 26.85
C ASN A 169 2.69 6.94 25.35
N LEU A 170 1.89 6.02 24.82
CA LEU A 170 1.83 5.76 23.40
C LEU A 170 1.27 6.97 22.62
N LYS A 171 1.80 7.17 21.42
CA LYS A 171 1.30 8.17 20.46
C LYS A 171 1.16 7.52 19.08
N TRP A 172 0.24 8.03 18.29
CA TRP A 172 0.23 7.69 16.88
C TRP A 172 1.40 8.38 16.17
N ARG A 173 2.14 7.62 15.38
CA ARG A 173 3.17 8.13 14.47
C ARG A 173 2.50 8.62 13.19
N SER A 174 1.55 7.84 12.68
CA SER A 174 0.72 8.20 11.53
C SER A 174 -0.41 9.14 11.93
N ASN A 175 -0.91 9.93 11.00
CA ASN A 175 -2.05 10.83 11.20
C ASN A 175 -3.37 10.04 11.18
N ILE A 176 -3.57 9.21 12.20
CA ILE A 176 -4.69 8.28 12.29
C ILE A 176 -6.05 8.99 12.21
N SER A 177 -6.15 10.21 12.72
CA SER A 177 -7.41 10.97 12.67
C SER A 177 -7.84 11.29 11.24
N VAL A 178 -6.90 11.71 10.39
CA VAL A 178 -7.17 11.95 8.96
C VAL A 178 -7.36 10.63 8.22
N LEU A 179 -6.49 9.66 8.41
CA LEU A 179 -6.59 8.36 7.73
C LEU A 179 -7.91 7.64 8.00
N ALA A 180 -8.41 7.71 9.22
CA ALA A 180 -9.67 7.08 9.57
C ALA A 180 -10.88 7.90 9.11
N LYS A 181 -10.83 9.23 9.21
CA LYS A 181 -11.89 10.13 8.73
C LYS A 181 -12.06 10.05 7.21
N GLU A 182 -10.94 10.06 6.48
CA GLU A 182 -10.91 10.07 5.01
C GLU A 182 -10.97 8.64 4.40
N TYR A 183 -11.15 7.60 5.23
CA TYR A 183 -11.28 6.22 4.74
C TYR A 183 -12.33 6.03 3.63
N PRO A 184 -13.50 6.70 3.65
CA PRO A 184 -14.46 6.63 2.54
C PRO A 184 -13.83 7.00 1.19
N LYS A 185 -12.93 8.00 1.13
CA LYS A 185 -12.23 8.37 -0.11
C LYS A 185 -11.22 7.30 -0.58
N VAL A 186 -10.69 6.48 0.34
CA VAL A 186 -9.83 5.33 -0.03
C VAL A 186 -10.62 4.28 -0.79
N LEU A 187 -11.94 4.21 -0.59
CA LEU A 187 -12.82 3.26 -1.28
C LEU A 187 -13.25 3.74 -2.68
N GLU A 188 -13.12 5.03 -2.98
CA GLU A 188 -13.54 5.61 -4.25
C GLU A 188 -12.87 4.96 -5.45
N ARG A 189 -13.57 5.00 -6.59
CA ARG A 189 -13.03 4.60 -7.88
C ARG A 189 -11.91 5.56 -8.31
N VAL A 190 -10.86 5.01 -8.91
CA VAL A 190 -9.86 5.76 -9.69
C VAL A 190 -10.19 5.63 -11.17
N SER A 191 -10.11 6.73 -11.90
CA SER A 191 -10.33 6.72 -13.34
C SER A 191 -9.01 6.47 -14.03
N VAL A 192 -8.85 5.29 -14.65
CA VAL A 192 -7.61 4.92 -15.36
C VAL A 192 -7.88 4.92 -16.84
N GLN A 193 -6.99 5.58 -17.61
CA GLN A 193 -7.02 5.56 -19.05
C GLN A 193 -6.46 4.23 -19.59
N GLU A 194 -6.96 3.79 -20.75
CA GLU A 194 -6.38 2.64 -21.44
C GLU A 194 -4.90 2.89 -21.74
N ASN A 195 -4.07 1.91 -21.42
CA ASN A 195 -2.62 1.99 -21.59
C ASN A 195 -2.01 0.62 -21.93
N ASN A 196 -0.74 0.63 -22.33
CA ASN A 196 -0.01 -0.58 -22.72
C ASN A 196 1.21 -0.86 -21.82
N ILE A 197 1.33 -0.18 -20.69
CA ILE A 197 2.41 -0.43 -19.75
C ILE A 197 2.43 -1.91 -19.34
N PRO A 198 3.58 -2.60 -19.35
CA PRO A 198 3.66 -3.95 -18.83
C PRO A 198 3.14 -4.01 -17.39
N THR A 199 2.09 -4.78 -17.15
CA THR A 199 1.38 -4.78 -15.87
C THR A 199 1.19 -6.18 -15.33
N LEU A 200 1.50 -6.39 -14.05
CA LEU A 200 1.17 -7.61 -13.31
C LEU A 200 0.11 -7.30 -12.24
N LEU A 201 -1.03 -7.97 -12.32
CA LEU A 201 -2.03 -7.96 -11.26
C LEU A 201 -1.89 -9.23 -10.41
N LEU A 202 -1.53 -9.07 -9.14
CA LEU A 202 -1.46 -10.15 -8.15
C LEU A 202 -2.68 -10.06 -7.24
N ARG A 203 -3.46 -11.13 -7.14
CA ARG A 203 -4.64 -11.19 -6.26
C ARG A 203 -4.54 -12.32 -5.25
N GLY A 204 -5.06 -12.12 -4.05
CA GLY A 204 -5.15 -13.17 -3.04
C GLY A 204 -6.27 -14.16 -3.37
N GLU A 205 -6.01 -15.48 -3.27
CA GLU A 205 -6.99 -16.54 -3.53
C GLU A 205 -8.27 -16.40 -2.68
N ASN A 206 -8.10 -15.96 -1.42
CA ASN A 206 -9.19 -15.79 -0.46
C ASN A 206 -9.59 -14.32 -0.30
N SER A 207 -9.16 -13.44 -1.21
CA SER A 207 -9.51 -12.03 -1.22
C SER A 207 -10.76 -11.78 -2.05
N ASN A 208 -11.58 -10.84 -1.60
CA ASN A 208 -12.73 -10.35 -2.36
C ASN A 208 -12.49 -8.97 -2.98
N TYR A 209 -11.23 -8.50 -3.01
CA TYR A 209 -10.88 -7.22 -3.60
C TYR A 209 -10.79 -7.28 -5.13
N VAL A 210 -10.33 -8.39 -5.68
CA VAL A 210 -10.24 -8.62 -7.13
C VAL A 210 -10.92 -9.94 -7.47
N LEU A 211 -12.14 -9.87 -7.99
CA LEU A 211 -12.94 -11.01 -8.41
C LEU A 211 -12.63 -11.38 -9.86
N ASP A 212 -13.12 -12.55 -10.32
CA ASP A 212 -12.92 -12.98 -11.70
C ASP A 212 -13.55 -12.01 -12.71
N GLU A 213 -14.68 -11.41 -12.37
CA GLU A 213 -15.34 -10.38 -13.19
C GLU A 213 -14.52 -9.09 -13.30
N ASP A 214 -13.76 -8.73 -12.25
CA ASP A 214 -12.89 -7.55 -12.24
C ASP A 214 -11.70 -7.71 -13.19
N VAL A 215 -11.22 -8.95 -13.39
CA VAL A 215 -10.08 -9.25 -14.26
C VAL A 215 -10.37 -8.84 -15.71
N ILE A 216 -11.61 -8.96 -16.16
CA ILE A 216 -12.02 -8.61 -17.53
C ILE A 216 -11.80 -7.11 -17.74
N SER A 217 -12.43 -6.27 -16.91
CA SER A 217 -12.32 -4.81 -17.01
C SER A 217 -10.91 -4.31 -16.73
N PHE A 218 -10.13 -5.00 -15.87
CA PHE A 218 -8.73 -4.67 -15.65
C PHE A 218 -7.91 -4.82 -16.94
N LYS A 219 -8.08 -5.95 -17.66
CA LYS A 219 -7.38 -6.21 -18.92
C LYS A 219 -7.81 -5.32 -20.09
N GLU A 220 -9.04 -4.80 -20.06
CA GLU A 220 -9.49 -3.81 -21.04
C GLU A 220 -8.72 -2.49 -20.90
N VAL A 221 -8.37 -2.10 -19.68
CA VAL A 221 -7.64 -0.86 -19.37
C VAL A 221 -6.12 -1.08 -19.48
N PHE A 222 -5.59 -2.12 -18.84
CA PHE A 222 -4.17 -2.50 -18.90
C PHE A 222 -3.99 -3.60 -19.95
N ARG A 223 -3.88 -3.22 -21.22
CA ARG A 223 -3.91 -4.15 -22.36
C ARG A 223 -2.74 -5.13 -22.39
N ASN A 224 -1.59 -4.73 -21.83
CA ASN A 224 -0.40 -5.57 -21.67
C ASN A 224 -0.28 -6.09 -20.25
N SER A 225 -1.32 -6.82 -19.79
CA SER A 225 -1.35 -7.27 -18.40
C SER A 225 -1.42 -8.80 -18.23
N GLU A 226 -0.70 -9.28 -17.20
CA GLU A 226 -0.81 -10.61 -16.66
C GLU A 226 -1.55 -10.57 -15.32
N VAL A 227 -2.28 -11.66 -15.01
CA VAL A 227 -2.98 -11.83 -13.73
C VAL A 227 -2.58 -13.14 -13.09
N LYS A 228 -2.13 -13.08 -11.84
CA LYS A 228 -1.73 -14.24 -11.06
C LYS A 228 -2.48 -14.28 -9.73
N THR A 229 -2.84 -15.46 -9.28
CA THR A 229 -3.50 -15.67 -8.00
C THR A 229 -2.50 -16.22 -6.99
N ILE A 230 -2.35 -15.56 -5.86
CA ILE A 230 -1.46 -15.98 -4.77
C ILE A 230 -2.25 -16.92 -3.85
N PRO A 231 -1.85 -18.20 -3.75
CA PRO A 231 -2.59 -19.19 -2.98
C PRO A 231 -2.53 -18.90 -1.48
N LYS A 232 -3.60 -19.29 -0.76
CA LYS A 232 -3.72 -19.18 0.71
C LYS A 232 -3.55 -17.74 1.23
N SER A 233 -3.87 -16.73 0.42
CA SER A 233 -3.75 -15.31 0.78
C SER A 233 -5.10 -14.61 0.72
N GLY A 234 -5.38 -13.77 1.71
CA GLY A 234 -6.41 -12.74 1.66
C GLY A 234 -5.85 -11.43 1.10
N HIS A 235 -6.45 -10.30 1.53
CA HIS A 235 -6.04 -8.97 1.09
C HIS A 235 -4.59 -8.59 1.47
N TRP A 236 -4.10 -9.13 2.57
CA TRP A 236 -2.75 -8.86 3.07
C TRP A 236 -1.73 -9.86 2.52
N VAL A 237 -1.66 -9.97 1.20
CA VAL A 237 -0.82 -10.94 0.47
C VAL A 237 0.63 -10.95 0.96
N LEU A 238 1.19 -9.77 1.24
CA LEU A 238 2.57 -9.61 1.74
C LEU A 238 2.80 -10.20 3.16
N VAL A 239 1.72 -10.47 3.91
CA VAL A 239 1.75 -11.09 5.23
C VAL A 239 1.38 -12.56 5.14
N ASP A 240 0.35 -12.89 4.36
CA ASP A 240 -0.22 -14.22 4.28
C ASP A 240 0.68 -15.19 3.50
N ASN A 241 1.26 -14.75 2.37
CA ASN A 241 2.16 -15.56 1.56
C ASN A 241 3.28 -14.74 0.88
N PRO A 242 4.22 -14.17 1.65
CA PRO A 242 5.30 -13.35 1.11
C PRO A 242 6.21 -14.10 0.13
N THR A 243 6.40 -15.40 0.33
CA THR A 243 7.26 -16.22 -0.53
C THR A 243 6.70 -16.30 -1.95
N MET A 244 5.39 -16.56 -2.08
CA MET A 244 4.76 -16.64 -3.39
C MET A 244 4.65 -15.26 -4.04
N LEU A 245 4.35 -14.23 -3.25
CA LEU A 245 4.35 -12.84 -3.73
C LEU A 245 5.70 -12.46 -4.34
N ILE A 246 6.81 -12.72 -3.64
CA ILE A 246 8.16 -12.46 -4.13
C ILE A 246 8.44 -13.24 -5.42
N LYS A 247 8.08 -14.52 -5.46
CA LYS A 247 8.29 -15.38 -6.63
C LYS A 247 7.63 -14.77 -7.89
N GLU A 248 6.34 -14.46 -7.81
CA GLU A 248 5.60 -13.90 -8.97
C GLU A 248 6.12 -12.51 -9.37
N ILE A 249 6.55 -11.68 -8.42
CA ILE A 249 7.20 -10.40 -8.72
C ILE A 249 8.50 -10.63 -9.51
N VAL A 250 9.37 -11.52 -9.04
CA VAL A 250 10.66 -11.80 -9.70
C VAL A 250 10.47 -12.42 -11.08
N GLU A 251 9.53 -13.36 -11.24
CA GLU A 251 9.20 -13.95 -12.56
C GLU A 251 8.73 -12.90 -13.58
N PHE A 252 8.00 -11.89 -13.14
CA PHE A 252 7.56 -10.79 -14.01
C PHE A 252 8.68 -9.81 -14.36
N LEU A 253 9.67 -9.65 -13.49
CA LEU A 253 10.77 -8.71 -13.67
C LEU A 253 11.88 -9.23 -14.61
N HIS A 254 11.92 -10.54 -14.90
CA HIS A 254 12.87 -11.23 -15.77
C HIS A 254 12.23 -11.64 -17.09
#